data_fcefb1738e83cc488f8d0f011ae24eee
#
_entry.id   fcefb1738e83cc488f8d0f011ae24eee
#
_cell.length_a   1.000
_cell.length_b   1.000
_cell.length_c   1.000
_cell.angle_alpha   90.00
_cell.angle_beta   90.00
_cell.angle_gamma   90.00
#
_symmetry.space_group_name_H-M   'P 1'
#
loop_
_entity.id
_entity.type
_entity.pdbx_description
1 polymer ?
#
loop_
_entity_poly.entity_id
_entity_poly.type
_entity_poly.pdbx_seq_one_letter_code
_entity_poly.pdbx_strand_id
1 'polypeptide(L)'
;MEELVINHQRVPVTVRRSARARRLRLQIESDKPELVLVIPRYALSMQIDSFIRKQTPWIEKHWNQALKKAAKRPKRNQKDGDTYFYFGETLTLKLIPSLSWKPGIRVDGNNLEITLHQATSLSDGKKAIKKTVQGFYKKKAEEVIHDRLQFFNEHYGLKYNRVTFRNQKTRWGSCSSAKNLNFNWRLIMAPIEIIDYVVVHELCHLKHMNHSADFWKLVAETIPNHKELRKWMKDNHYLLSYT
;
A
#
# COMPACT_ATOMS: atom_id res chain seq x y z
N MET A 1 -0.55 -21.45 -19.68
CA MET A 1 -0.25 -20.27 -20.50
C MET A 1 0.56 -19.39 -19.58
N GLU A 2 1.84 -19.28 -19.83
CA GLU A 2 2.78 -18.53 -18.98
C GLU A 2 3.03 -17.11 -19.49
N GLU A 3 2.76 -16.85 -20.77
CA GLU A 3 2.92 -15.56 -21.42
C GLU A 3 1.82 -15.32 -22.47
N LEU A 4 1.38 -14.08 -22.59
CA LEU A 4 0.58 -13.58 -23.72
C LEU A 4 1.44 -12.62 -24.54
N VAL A 5 1.35 -12.72 -25.86
CA VAL A 5 1.97 -11.73 -26.75
C VAL A 5 0.88 -10.75 -27.17
N ILE A 6 1.05 -9.48 -26.76
CA ILE A 6 0.12 -8.40 -27.06
C ILE A 6 0.92 -7.26 -27.67
N ASN A 7 0.65 -6.89 -28.92
CA ASN A 7 1.37 -5.85 -29.66
C ASN A 7 2.91 -6.01 -29.57
N HIS A 8 3.40 -7.19 -29.87
CA HIS A 8 4.82 -7.57 -29.80
C HIS A 8 5.45 -7.52 -28.39
N GLN A 9 4.67 -7.26 -27.34
CA GLN A 9 5.14 -7.31 -25.96
C GLN A 9 4.76 -8.63 -25.30
N ARG A 10 5.73 -9.23 -24.63
CA ARG A 10 5.48 -10.42 -23.79
C ARG A 10 4.91 -9.98 -22.44
N VAL A 11 3.71 -10.43 -22.13
CA VAL A 11 3.02 -10.16 -20.88
C VAL A 11 2.99 -11.44 -20.06
N PRO A 12 3.69 -11.51 -18.92
CA PRO A 12 3.65 -12.69 -18.06
C PRO A 12 2.24 -12.87 -17.48
N VAL A 13 1.77 -14.11 -17.49
CA VAL A 13 0.42 -14.47 -17.08
C VAL A 13 0.42 -15.59 -16.05
N THR A 14 -0.12 -15.33 -14.89
CA THR A 14 -0.46 -16.35 -13.90
C THR A 14 -1.93 -16.72 -14.01
N VAL A 15 -2.21 -17.99 -14.22
CA VAL A 15 -3.57 -18.53 -14.27
C VAL A 15 -3.94 -19.11 -12.91
N ARG A 16 -4.99 -18.58 -12.27
CA ARG A 16 -5.52 -19.08 -11.00
C ARG A 16 -6.89 -19.72 -11.19
N ARG A 17 -7.00 -21.02 -11.02
CA ARG A 17 -8.30 -21.71 -10.95
C ARG A 17 -8.94 -21.51 -9.59
N SER A 18 -10.22 -21.12 -9.57
CA SER A 18 -10.95 -20.84 -8.33
C SER A 18 -12.32 -21.52 -8.34
N ALA A 19 -12.58 -22.36 -7.34
CA ALA A 19 -13.89 -22.97 -7.13
C ALA A 19 -14.99 -21.95 -6.76
N ARG A 20 -14.61 -20.79 -6.24
CA ARG A 20 -15.54 -19.70 -5.85
C ARG A 20 -15.81 -18.72 -6.99
N ALA A 21 -14.97 -18.69 -8.01
CA ALA A 21 -15.16 -17.79 -9.13
C ALA A 21 -16.34 -18.27 -10.01
N ARG A 22 -17.28 -17.36 -10.27
CA ARG A 22 -18.42 -17.61 -11.18
C ARG A 22 -18.19 -17.03 -12.58
N ARG A 23 -17.17 -16.17 -12.76
CA ARG A 23 -16.86 -15.48 -14.02
C ARG A 23 -15.34 -15.41 -14.20
N LEU A 24 -14.92 -15.32 -15.45
CA LEU A 24 -13.55 -14.98 -15.81
C LEU A 24 -13.22 -13.57 -15.32
N ARG A 25 -12.05 -13.37 -14.74
CA ARG A 25 -11.57 -12.07 -14.27
C ARG A 25 -10.11 -11.91 -14.66
N LEU A 26 -9.78 -10.71 -15.14
CA LEU A 26 -8.40 -10.26 -15.31
C LEU A 26 -8.08 -9.21 -14.26
N GLN A 27 -6.86 -9.26 -13.76
CA GLN A 27 -6.28 -8.23 -12.91
C GLN A 27 -4.78 -8.12 -13.20
N ILE A 28 -4.21 -6.93 -13.03
CA ILE A 28 -2.77 -6.74 -13.09
C ILE A 28 -2.28 -6.58 -11.67
N GLU A 29 -1.34 -7.44 -11.27
CA GLU A 29 -0.69 -7.32 -9.96
C GLU A 29 0.14 -6.04 -9.93
N SER A 30 -0.02 -5.28 -8.84
CA SER A 30 0.66 -3.98 -8.73
C SER A 30 2.12 -4.09 -8.29
N ASP A 31 2.49 -5.15 -7.59
CA ASP A 31 3.83 -5.30 -7.01
C ASP A 31 4.87 -5.76 -8.03
N LYS A 32 4.50 -6.67 -8.90
CA LYS A 32 5.25 -7.05 -10.12
C LYS A 32 4.24 -6.98 -11.25
N PRO A 33 4.53 -6.23 -12.34
CA PRO A 33 3.62 -6.24 -13.47
C PRO A 33 3.44 -7.67 -14.00
N GLU A 34 2.31 -8.25 -13.67
CA GLU A 34 1.93 -9.61 -14.03
C GLU A 34 0.41 -9.65 -14.22
N LEU A 35 -0.02 -10.25 -15.29
CA LEU A 35 -1.44 -10.45 -15.57
C LEU A 35 -1.93 -11.69 -14.83
N VAL A 36 -2.89 -11.53 -13.93
CA VAL A 36 -3.52 -12.65 -13.23
C VAL A 36 -4.88 -12.93 -13.85
N LEU A 37 -5.02 -14.09 -14.45
CA LEU A 37 -6.27 -14.59 -15.00
C LEU A 37 -6.92 -15.53 -13.98
N VAL A 38 -8.02 -15.09 -13.36
CA VAL A 38 -8.81 -15.95 -12.47
C VAL A 38 -9.88 -16.64 -13.30
N ILE A 39 -9.87 -17.96 -13.32
CA ILE A 39 -10.81 -18.77 -14.09
C ILE A 39 -11.65 -19.67 -13.18
N PRO A 40 -12.98 -19.80 -13.45
CA PRO A 40 -13.83 -20.79 -12.82
C PRO A 40 -13.30 -22.21 -13.04
N ARG A 41 -13.60 -23.12 -12.11
CA ARG A 41 -13.12 -24.51 -12.17
C ARG A 41 -13.48 -25.20 -13.49
N TYR A 42 -14.64 -24.92 -14.03
CA TYR A 42 -15.20 -25.56 -15.23
C TYR A 42 -15.16 -24.71 -16.50
N ALA A 43 -14.34 -23.64 -16.52
CA ALA A 43 -14.23 -22.81 -17.70
C ALA A 43 -13.55 -23.57 -18.85
N LEU A 44 -14.15 -23.53 -20.04
CA LEU A 44 -13.63 -24.16 -21.25
C LEU A 44 -12.54 -23.28 -21.89
N SER A 45 -11.55 -23.89 -22.53
CA SER A 45 -10.45 -23.18 -23.19
C SER A 45 -10.94 -22.14 -24.20
N MET A 46 -11.93 -22.48 -25.01
CA MET A 46 -12.53 -21.58 -25.99
C MET A 46 -13.12 -20.30 -25.35
N GLN A 47 -13.73 -20.44 -24.18
CA GLN A 47 -14.28 -19.30 -23.42
C GLN A 47 -13.16 -18.40 -22.90
N ILE A 48 -12.05 -18.99 -22.46
CA ILE A 48 -10.87 -18.27 -21.97
C ILE A 48 -10.24 -17.48 -23.10
N ASP A 49 -10.02 -18.10 -24.26
CA ASP A 49 -9.41 -17.47 -25.43
C ASP A 49 -10.28 -16.31 -25.98
N SER A 50 -11.59 -16.54 -26.07
CA SER A 50 -12.54 -15.50 -26.47
C SER A 50 -12.54 -14.32 -25.49
N PHE A 51 -12.51 -14.61 -24.19
CA PHE A 51 -12.45 -13.58 -23.14
C PHE A 51 -11.15 -12.77 -23.22
N ILE A 52 -9.99 -13.41 -23.38
CA ILE A 52 -8.70 -12.74 -23.52
C ILE A 52 -8.71 -11.81 -24.74
N ARG A 53 -9.13 -12.31 -25.91
CA ARG A 53 -9.24 -11.49 -27.12
C ARG A 53 -10.11 -10.24 -26.90
N LYS A 54 -11.26 -10.42 -26.28
CA LYS A 54 -12.18 -9.29 -25.96
C LYS A 54 -11.55 -8.26 -24.99
N GLN A 55 -10.67 -8.74 -24.10
CA GLN A 55 -10.03 -7.87 -23.11
C GLN A 55 -8.67 -7.29 -23.57
N THR A 56 -8.17 -7.63 -24.74
CA THR A 56 -6.88 -7.16 -25.26
C THR A 56 -6.72 -5.63 -25.16
N PRO A 57 -7.68 -4.77 -25.59
CA PRO A 57 -7.53 -3.33 -25.47
C PRO A 57 -7.42 -2.85 -24.02
N TRP A 58 -8.15 -3.51 -23.11
CA TRP A 58 -8.04 -3.23 -21.66
C TRP A 58 -6.67 -3.63 -21.13
N ILE A 59 -6.15 -4.80 -21.51
CA ILE A 59 -4.85 -5.29 -21.07
C ILE A 59 -3.76 -4.31 -21.52
N GLU A 60 -3.74 -3.91 -22.79
CA GLU A 60 -2.76 -2.97 -23.34
C GLU A 60 -2.71 -1.66 -22.56
N LYS A 61 -3.87 -1.03 -22.40
CA LYS A 61 -3.98 0.25 -21.68
C LYS A 61 -3.44 0.14 -20.23
N HIS A 62 -3.85 -0.90 -19.51
CA HIS A 62 -3.52 -1.04 -18.09
C HIS A 62 -2.13 -1.63 -17.87
N TRP A 63 -1.65 -2.45 -18.80
CA TRP A 63 -0.28 -2.98 -18.76
C TRP A 63 0.77 -1.88 -18.87
N ASN A 64 0.63 -1.01 -19.85
CA ASN A 64 1.53 0.13 -20.00
C ASN A 64 1.52 1.07 -18.79
N GLN A 65 0.35 1.26 -18.17
CA GLN A 65 0.24 2.02 -16.93
C GLN A 65 0.94 1.30 -15.76
N ALA A 66 0.80 -0.02 -15.66
CA ALA A 66 1.46 -0.82 -14.62
C ALA A 66 2.97 -0.81 -14.77
N LEU A 67 3.50 -0.92 -15.99
CA LEU A 67 4.94 -0.79 -16.29
C LEU A 67 5.48 0.58 -15.87
N LYS A 68 4.79 1.67 -16.24
CA LYS A 68 5.18 3.03 -15.85
C LYS A 68 5.20 3.20 -14.32
N LYS A 69 4.21 2.64 -13.62
CA LYS A 69 4.16 2.66 -12.15
C LYS A 69 5.26 1.82 -11.53
N ALA A 70 5.52 0.64 -12.06
CA ALA A 70 6.59 -0.24 -11.58
C ALA A 70 7.98 0.39 -11.75
N ALA A 71 8.21 1.09 -12.87
CA ALA A 71 9.48 1.80 -13.11
C ALA A 71 9.73 2.94 -12.11
N LYS A 72 8.65 3.55 -11.59
CA LYS A 72 8.73 4.63 -10.59
C LYS A 72 8.88 4.12 -9.15
N ARG A 73 8.76 2.81 -8.91
CA ARG A 73 8.92 2.27 -7.56
C ARG A 73 10.36 2.30 -7.11
N PRO A 74 10.63 2.73 -5.88
CA PRO A 74 11.95 2.61 -5.31
C PRO A 74 12.38 1.14 -5.25
N LYS A 75 13.47 0.80 -5.92
CA LYS A 75 14.11 -0.52 -5.78
C LYS A 75 15.01 -0.45 -4.55
N ARG A 76 14.64 -1.16 -3.49
CA ARG A 76 15.41 -1.21 -2.24
C ARG A 76 16.18 -2.51 -2.17
N ASN A 77 17.49 -2.39 -2.10
CA ASN A 77 18.40 -3.53 -1.96
C ASN A 77 18.89 -3.69 -0.51
N GLN A 78 18.33 -2.90 0.41
CA GLN A 78 18.72 -2.80 1.81
C GLN A 78 20.22 -2.50 1.94
N LYS A 79 20.65 -1.45 1.26
CA LYS A 79 22.04 -0.98 1.26
C LYS A 79 22.12 0.51 1.52
N ASP A 80 23.26 0.98 1.90
CA ASP A 80 23.54 2.40 2.03
C ASP A 80 23.18 3.18 0.75
N GLY A 81 22.58 4.35 0.91
CA GLY A 81 22.07 5.16 -0.20
C GLY A 81 20.68 4.77 -0.72
N ASP A 82 20.06 3.68 -0.26
CA ASP A 82 18.67 3.36 -0.62
C ASP A 82 17.71 4.45 -0.11
N THR A 83 16.62 4.68 -0.83
CA THR A 83 15.65 5.71 -0.47
C THR A 83 14.40 5.15 0.16
N TYR A 84 13.86 5.87 1.16
CA TYR A 84 12.67 5.54 1.91
C TYR A 84 11.74 6.75 2.02
N PHE A 85 10.44 6.53 1.88
CA PHE A 85 9.46 7.60 2.11
C PHE A 85 9.07 7.68 3.59
N TYR A 86 8.94 8.90 4.10
CA TYR A 86 8.47 9.19 5.45
C TYR A 86 7.75 10.54 5.44
N PHE A 87 6.47 10.57 5.78
CA PHE A 87 5.59 11.74 5.64
C PHE A 87 5.59 12.39 4.24
N GLY A 88 5.73 11.56 3.18
CA GLY A 88 5.79 12.04 1.81
C GLY A 88 7.19 12.46 1.35
N GLU A 89 8.10 12.73 2.30
CA GLU A 89 9.47 13.10 2.03
C GLU A 89 10.35 11.88 1.76
N THR A 90 11.42 12.10 1.01
CA THR A 90 12.40 11.06 0.70
C THR A 90 13.56 11.12 1.68
N LEU A 91 13.77 10.05 2.43
CA LEU A 91 14.94 9.87 3.29
C LEU A 91 15.96 8.96 2.60
N THR A 92 17.25 9.26 2.77
CA THR A 92 18.35 8.41 2.32
C THR A 92 18.82 7.52 3.46
N LEU A 93 18.88 6.21 3.23
CA LEU A 93 19.40 5.25 4.20
C LEU A 93 20.89 5.50 4.41
N LYS A 94 21.29 5.66 5.66
CA LYS A 94 22.67 5.66 6.10
C LYS A 94 22.91 4.51 7.08
N LEU A 95 23.90 3.67 6.77
CA LEU A 95 24.31 2.57 7.63
C LEU A 95 25.48 3.01 8.49
N ILE A 96 25.29 2.95 9.79
CA ILE A 96 26.30 3.36 10.80
C ILE A 96 26.82 2.11 11.48
N PRO A 97 28.13 1.82 11.40
CA PRO A 97 28.75 0.72 12.15
C PRO A 97 28.55 0.89 13.66
N SER A 98 28.27 -0.21 14.35
CA SER A 98 28.04 -0.23 15.79
C SER A 98 28.66 -1.47 16.43
N LEU A 99 28.99 -1.39 17.70
CA LEU A 99 29.37 -2.54 18.52
C LEU A 99 28.15 -3.23 19.15
N SER A 100 26.98 -2.62 19.08
CA SER A 100 25.73 -3.21 19.57
C SER A 100 25.12 -4.18 18.56
N TRP A 101 24.77 -5.38 19.00
CA TRP A 101 24.02 -6.36 18.20
C TRP A 101 22.58 -5.98 17.97
N LYS A 102 22.03 -5.05 18.76
CA LYS A 102 20.67 -4.55 18.58
C LYS A 102 20.69 -3.37 17.62
N PRO A 103 20.08 -3.50 16.43
CA PRO A 103 20.00 -2.40 15.49
C PRO A 103 19.21 -1.22 16.07
N GLY A 104 19.77 -0.02 15.92
CA GLY A 104 19.07 1.24 16.20
C GLY A 104 18.54 1.84 14.90
N ILE A 105 17.54 2.73 15.00
CA ILE A 105 17.02 3.49 13.85
C ILE A 105 16.56 4.86 14.32
N ARG A 106 16.94 5.90 13.57
CA ARG A 106 16.44 7.28 13.77
C ARG A 106 16.37 8.02 12.44
N VAL A 107 15.58 9.08 12.42
CA VAL A 107 15.58 10.07 11.35
C VAL A 107 16.45 11.23 11.80
N ASP A 108 17.39 11.64 10.96
CA ASP A 108 18.27 12.78 11.18
C ASP A 108 18.33 13.60 9.87
N GLY A 109 17.68 14.75 9.87
CA GLY A 109 17.45 15.54 8.65
C GLY A 109 16.83 14.67 7.55
N ASN A 110 17.46 14.63 6.38
CA ASN A 110 17.01 13.82 5.24
C ASN A 110 17.54 12.38 5.26
N ASN A 111 18.07 11.91 6.40
CA ASN A 111 18.65 10.58 6.52
C ASN A 111 17.80 9.68 7.41
N LEU A 112 17.67 8.43 6.98
CA LEU A 112 17.22 7.32 7.82
C LEU A 112 18.45 6.55 8.28
N GLU A 113 18.94 6.85 9.48
CA GLU A 113 20.13 6.23 10.03
C GLU A 113 19.80 4.91 10.69
N ILE A 114 20.54 3.86 10.33
CA ILE A 114 20.44 2.54 10.96
C ILE A 114 21.80 2.12 11.45
N THR A 115 21.90 1.85 12.76
CA THR A 115 23.10 1.25 13.34
C THR A 115 23.05 -0.27 13.17
N LEU A 116 24.14 -0.84 12.64
CA LEU A 116 24.32 -2.28 12.50
C LEU A 116 25.64 -2.71 13.13
N HIS A 117 25.65 -3.91 13.73
CA HIS A 117 26.88 -4.46 14.26
C HIS A 117 27.88 -4.69 13.12
N GLN A 118 29.11 -4.23 13.29
CA GLN A 118 30.16 -4.23 12.26
C GLN A 118 30.50 -5.62 11.72
N ALA A 119 30.31 -6.68 12.53
CA ALA A 119 30.52 -8.07 12.10
C ALA A 119 29.28 -8.72 11.45
N THR A 120 28.22 -7.95 11.15
CA THR A 120 27.01 -8.50 10.53
C THR A 120 27.29 -8.87 9.06
N SER A 121 26.98 -10.10 8.66
CA SER A 121 27.10 -10.53 7.26
C SER A 121 26.17 -9.71 6.34
N LEU A 122 26.50 -9.61 5.05
CA LEU A 122 25.67 -8.88 4.07
C LEU A 122 24.23 -9.39 4.01
N SER A 123 24.03 -10.71 4.09
CA SER A 123 22.70 -11.31 4.03
C SER A 123 21.87 -11.01 5.28
N ASP A 124 22.49 -11.09 6.46
CA ASP A 124 21.81 -10.82 7.73
C ASP A 124 21.61 -9.33 7.93
N GLY A 125 22.52 -8.49 7.44
CA GLY A 125 22.38 -7.05 7.39
C GLY A 125 21.14 -6.62 6.61
N LYS A 126 20.92 -7.17 5.42
CA LYS A 126 19.71 -6.89 4.62
C LYS A 126 18.42 -7.26 5.35
N LYS A 127 18.39 -8.44 5.99
CA LYS A 127 17.24 -8.87 6.80
C LYS A 127 17.02 -7.95 8.01
N ALA A 128 18.11 -7.60 8.70
CA ALA A 128 18.07 -6.71 9.85
C ALA A 128 17.56 -5.32 9.47
N ILE A 129 18.07 -4.71 8.39
CA ILE A 129 17.62 -3.41 7.88
C ILE A 129 16.12 -3.47 7.59
N LYS A 130 15.67 -4.45 6.78
CA LYS A 130 14.26 -4.61 6.43
C LYS A 130 13.36 -4.71 7.66
N LYS A 131 13.72 -5.55 8.64
CA LYS A 131 12.98 -5.73 9.89
C LYS A 131 12.96 -4.46 10.73
N THR A 132 14.09 -3.77 10.85
CA THR A 132 14.25 -2.55 11.65
C THR A 132 13.40 -1.40 11.07
N VAL A 133 13.48 -1.16 9.75
CA VAL A 133 12.66 -0.14 9.09
C VAL A 133 11.17 -0.46 9.20
N GLN A 134 10.79 -1.72 9.00
CA GLN A 134 9.39 -2.12 9.14
C GLN A 134 8.88 -1.90 10.56
N GLY A 135 9.67 -2.24 11.58
CA GLY A 135 9.35 -2.01 12.99
C GLY A 135 9.20 -0.52 13.31
N PHE A 136 10.12 0.30 12.81
CA PHE A 136 10.10 1.75 12.96
C PHE A 136 8.83 2.35 12.33
N TYR A 137 8.53 2.02 11.08
CA TYR A 137 7.33 2.53 10.40
C TYR A 137 6.04 2.11 11.10
N LYS A 138 5.97 0.87 11.56
CA LYS A 138 4.79 0.40 12.29
C LYS A 138 4.60 1.19 13.58
N LYS A 139 5.67 1.35 14.38
CA LYS A 139 5.62 2.14 15.62
C LYS A 139 5.22 3.58 15.35
N LYS A 140 5.84 4.24 14.35
CA LYS A 140 5.53 5.62 14.00
C LYS A 140 4.11 5.79 13.44
N ALA A 141 3.62 4.84 12.66
CA ALA A 141 2.24 4.85 12.19
C ALA A 141 1.24 4.72 13.35
N GLU A 142 1.54 3.85 14.33
CA GLU A 142 0.71 3.71 15.54
C GLU A 142 0.64 5.03 16.33
N GLU A 143 1.78 5.65 16.61
CA GLU A 143 1.88 6.94 17.30
C GLU A 143 1.07 8.02 16.56
N VAL A 144 1.42 8.27 15.31
CA VAL A 144 0.83 9.37 14.53
C VAL A 144 -0.67 9.16 14.27
N ILE A 145 -1.10 7.97 13.89
CA ILE A 145 -2.51 7.72 13.60
C ILE A 145 -3.36 7.82 14.88
N HIS A 146 -2.85 7.42 16.03
CA HIS A 146 -3.56 7.63 17.30
C HIS A 146 -3.71 9.11 17.62
N ASP A 147 -2.64 9.91 17.46
CA ASP A 147 -2.70 11.36 17.68
C ASP A 147 -3.70 12.02 16.71
N ARG A 148 -3.69 11.65 15.42
CA ARG A 148 -4.63 12.20 14.44
C ARG A 148 -6.07 11.73 14.68
N LEU A 149 -6.28 10.47 15.12
CA LEU A 149 -7.59 9.98 15.54
C LEU A 149 -8.14 10.80 16.71
N GLN A 150 -7.33 11.06 17.73
CA GLN A 150 -7.76 11.87 18.86
C GLN A 150 -8.11 13.29 18.39
N PHE A 151 -7.23 13.94 17.65
CA PHE A 151 -7.42 15.30 17.15
C PHE A 151 -8.73 15.46 16.37
N PHE A 152 -8.97 14.62 15.36
CA PHE A 152 -10.17 14.71 14.56
C PHE A 152 -11.43 14.26 15.30
N ASN A 153 -11.30 13.31 16.21
CA ASN A 153 -12.45 12.79 16.94
C ASN A 153 -12.94 13.76 18.02
N GLU A 154 -12.18 14.75 18.41
CA GLU A 154 -12.67 15.88 19.24
C GLU A 154 -13.82 16.63 18.53
N HIS A 155 -13.73 16.78 17.19
CA HIS A 155 -14.79 17.36 16.39
C HIS A 155 -16.01 16.43 16.22
N TYR A 156 -15.77 15.12 16.00
CA TYR A 156 -16.85 14.18 15.68
C TYR A 156 -17.52 13.54 16.91
N GLY A 157 -16.83 13.40 18.02
CA GLY A 157 -17.32 12.79 19.26
C GLY A 157 -17.75 11.32 19.10
N LEU A 158 -17.19 10.60 18.15
CA LEU A 158 -17.62 9.24 17.80
C LEU A 158 -16.90 8.18 18.64
N LYS A 159 -17.65 7.14 19.06
CA LYS A 159 -17.08 6.04 19.84
C LYS A 159 -16.68 4.88 18.92
N TYR A 160 -15.42 4.44 19.04
CA TYR A 160 -14.90 3.22 18.40
C TYR A 160 -14.40 2.23 19.46
N ASN A 161 -14.37 0.94 19.12
CA ASN A 161 -14.00 -0.10 20.10
C ASN A 161 -12.48 -0.27 20.19
N ARG A 162 -11.82 -0.46 19.04
CA ARG A 162 -10.37 -0.68 19.00
C ARG A 162 -9.78 -0.18 17.69
N VAL A 163 -8.48 0.14 17.74
CA VAL A 163 -7.65 0.44 16.58
C VAL A 163 -6.66 -0.67 16.37
N THR A 164 -6.46 -1.11 15.15
CA THR A 164 -5.44 -2.10 14.79
C THR A 164 -4.65 -1.67 13.56
N PHE A 165 -3.39 -2.10 13.49
CA PHE A 165 -2.47 -1.77 12.40
C PHE A 165 -2.11 -3.03 11.61
N ARG A 166 -2.34 -3.00 10.30
CA ARG A 166 -2.16 -4.16 9.43
C ARG A 166 -1.33 -3.82 8.20
N ASN A 167 -0.84 -4.83 7.52
CA ASN A 167 -0.17 -4.72 6.23
C ASN A 167 -1.09 -5.27 5.14
N GLN A 168 -2.16 -4.56 4.82
CA GLN A 168 -3.10 -4.99 3.78
C GLN A 168 -2.63 -4.52 2.40
N LYS A 169 -2.78 -5.38 1.38
CA LYS A 169 -2.36 -5.05 0.00
C LYS A 169 -3.28 -4.04 -0.69
N THR A 170 -4.57 -4.05 -0.37
CA THR A 170 -5.62 -3.37 -1.14
C THR A 170 -6.38 -2.28 -0.39
N ARG A 171 -6.11 -2.10 0.90
CA ARG A 171 -6.82 -1.12 1.73
C ARG A 171 -5.85 -0.33 2.59
N TRP A 172 -6.16 0.95 2.76
CA TRP A 172 -5.42 1.86 3.63
C TRP A 172 -6.04 1.98 5.00
N GLY A 173 -7.36 1.84 5.08
CA GLY A 173 -8.12 1.76 6.30
C GLY A 173 -9.35 0.88 6.13
N SER A 174 -10.05 0.59 7.21
CA SER A 174 -11.39 0.00 7.24
C SER A 174 -12.04 0.17 8.59
N CYS A 175 -13.34 0.46 8.59
CA CYS A 175 -14.20 0.40 9.75
C CYS A 175 -15.12 -0.81 9.64
N SER A 176 -15.29 -1.56 10.73
CA SER A 176 -16.24 -2.69 10.78
C SER A 176 -17.57 -2.27 11.40
N SER A 177 -18.64 -3.07 11.18
CA SER A 177 -19.94 -2.90 11.84
C SER A 177 -19.84 -2.93 13.38
N ALA A 178 -18.84 -3.63 13.92
CA ALA A 178 -18.50 -3.62 15.34
C ALA A 178 -17.64 -2.42 15.77
N LYS A 179 -17.60 -1.35 14.95
CA LYS A 179 -16.86 -0.11 15.24
C LYS A 179 -15.36 -0.30 15.52
N ASN A 180 -14.74 -1.32 14.91
CA ASN A 180 -13.28 -1.48 14.96
C ASN A 180 -12.65 -0.78 13.78
N LEU A 181 -11.66 0.06 14.04
CA LEU A 181 -10.87 0.77 13.04
C LEU A 181 -9.60 -0.01 12.75
N ASN A 182 -9.26 -0.17 11.49
CA ASN A 182 -7.98 -0.77 11.07
C ASN A 182 -7.27 0.21 10.13
N PHE A 183 -5.98 0.38 10.32
CA PHE A 183 -5.14 1.22 9.46
C PHE A 183 -3.96 0.43 8.91
N ASN A 184 -3.53 0.81 7.73
CA ASN A 184 -2.32 0.27 7.14
C ASN A 184 -1.13 1.08 7.64
N TRP A 185 -0.19 0.43 8.34
CA TRP A 185 0.99 1.13 8.87
C TRP A 185 1.84 1.81 7.77
N ARG A 186 1.71 1.36 6.51
CA ARG A 186 2.41 2.00 5.38
C ARG A 186 1.93 3.43 5.09
N LEU A 187 0.83 3.86 5.69
CA LEU A 187 0.38 5.25 5.61
C LEU A 187 1.43 6.25 6.08
N ILE A 188 2.32 5.86 7.00
CA ILE A 188 3.41 6.72 7.49
C ILE A 188 4.36 7.18 6.37
N MET A 189 4.37 6.48 5.22
CA MET A 189 5.14 6.87 4.05
C MET A 189 4.46 7.97 3.21
N ALA A 190 3.17 8.21 3.42
CA ALA A 190 2.41 9.22 2.70
C ALA A 190 2.54 10.60 3.36
N PRO A 191 2.26 11.71 2.64
CA PRO A 191 2.07 13.02 3.22
C PRO A 191 1.05 13.01 4.36
N ILE A 192 1.22 13.90 5.33
CA ILE A 192 0.37 13.94 6.52
C ILE A 192 -1.11 14.18 6.16
N GLU A 193 -1.39 14.97 5.14
CA GLU A 193 -2.74 15.26 4.66
C GLU A 193 -3.45 13.99 4.15
N ILE A 194 -2.68 13.03 3.63
CA ILE A 194 -3.21 11.73 3.21
C ILE A 194 -3.52 10.85 4.42
N ILE A 195 -2.69 10.90 5.46
CA ILE A 195 -2.95 10.20 6.73
C ILE A 195 -4.25 10.77 7.33
N ASP A 196 -4.36 12.08 7.41
CA ASP A 196 -5.53 12.80 7.92
C ASP A 196 -6.81 12.43 7.16
N TYR A 197 -6.74 12.42 5.83
CA TYR A 197 -7.85 12.01 5.00
C TYR A 197 -8.31 10.57 5.31
N VAL A 198 -7.38 9.62 5.45
CA VAL A 198 -7.75 8.24 5.76
C VAL A 198 -8.30 8.11 7.17
N VAL A 199 -7.73 8.82 8.15
CA VAL A 199 -8.23 8.85 9.53
C VAL A 199 -9.67 9.37 9.58
N VAL A 200 -9.94 10.52 8.96
CA VAL A 200 -11.29 11.12 8.90
C VAL A 200 -12.26 10.20 8.14
N HIS A 201 -11.82 9.59 7.03
CA HIS A 201 -12.62 8.64 6.26
C HIS A 201 -13.11 7.46 7.12
N GLU A 202 -12.21 6.86 7.91
CA GLU A 202 -12.57 5.75 8.78
C GLU A 202 -13.40 6.19 10.01
N LEU A 203 -13.19 7.38 10.53
CA LEU A 203 -14.05 7.97 11.57
C LEU A 203 -15.48 8.18 11.05
N CYS A 204 -15.63 8.75 9.85
CA CYS A 204 -16.95 8.97 9.24
C CYS A 204 -17.72 7.67 9.01
N HIS A 205 -17.03 6.53 8.80
CA HIS A 205 -17.67 5.22 8.71
C HIS A 205 -18.31 4.75 10.03
N LEU A 206 -17.93 5.30 11.18
CA LEU A 206 -18.62 5.02 12.45
C LEU A 206 -20.07 5.53 12.46
N LYS A 207 -20.39 6.54 11.63
CA LYS A 207 -21.72 7.13 11.46
C LYS A 207 -22.40 6.64 10.18
N HIS A 208 -21.68 6.56 9.06
CA HIS A 208 -22.21 6.16 7.75
C HIS A 208 -21.36 5.02 7.18
N MET A 209 -21.87 3.78 7.26
CA MET A 209 -21.14 2.58 6.81
C MET A 209 -20.94 2.50 5.30
N ASN A 210 -21.69 3.25 4.51
CA ASN A 210 -21.59 3.34 3.07
C ASN A 210 -21.09 4.72 2.62
N HIS A 211 -20.63 4.83 1.37
CA HIS A 211 -20.15 6.09 0.80
C HIS A 211 -21.30 6.90 0.18
N SER A 212 -22.38 7.13 0.94
CA SER A 212 -23.53 7.97 0.53
C SER A 212 -23.15 9.45 0.41
N ALA A 213 -24.08 10.27 -0.06
CA ALA A 213 -23.90 11.72 -0.08
C ALA A 213 -23.64 12.29 1.32
N ASP A 214 -24.35 11.79 2.34
CA ASP A 214 -24.16 12.21 3.75
C ASP A 214 -22.78 11.83 4.28
N PHE A 215 -22.26 10.65 3.89
CA PHE A 215 -20.88 10.28 4.22
C PHE A 215 -19.88 11.29 3.67
N TRP A 216 -19.98 11.62 2.38
CA TRP A 216 -19.05 12.58 1.77
C TRP A 216 -19.22 14.00 2.28
N LYS A 217 -20.44 14.40 2.66
CA LYS A 217 -20.70 15.69 3.33
C LYS A 217 -19.97 15.74 4.66
N LEU A 218 -20.09 14.67 5.48
CA LEU A 218 -19.40 14.59 6.77
C LEU A 218 -17.88 14.63 6.63
N VAL A 219 -17.31 13.93 5.65
CA VAL A 219 -15.85 14.00 5.36
C VAL A 219 -15.44 15.42 4.97
N ALA A 220 -16.25 16.10 4.15
CA ALA A 220 -15.93 17.44 3.65
C ALA A 220 -15.97 18.52 4.73
N GLU A 221 -16.63 18.29 5.87
CA GLU A 221 -16.65 19.22 7.01
C GLU A 221 -15.25 19.49 7.57
N THR A 222 -14.38 18.48 7.58
CA THR A 222 -13.00 18.60 8.06
C THR A 222 -11.95 18.52 6.96
N ILE A 223 -12.26 17.81 5.87
CA ILE A 223 -11.34 17.61 4.73
C ILE A 223 -12.05 18.05 3.42
N PRO A 224 -12.19 19.36 3.17
CA PRO A 224 -12.94 19.86 2.00
C PRO A 224 -12.31 19.44 0.67
N ASN A 225 -10.99 19.27 0.61
CA ASN A 225 -10.25 18.80 -0.56
C ASN A 225 -10.12 17.27 -0.67
N HIS A 226 -10.99 16.50 0.02
CA HIS A 226 -10.95 15.03 0.05
C HIS A 226 -10.93 14.37 -1.34
N LYS A 227 -11.50 15.01 -2.38
CA LYS A 227 -11.48 14.49 -3.75
C LYS A 227 -10.07 14.44 -4.34
N GLU A 228 -9.28 15.48 -4.07
CA GLU A 228 -7.89 15.57 -4.51
C GLU A 228 -7.01 14.56 -3.78
N LEU A 229 -7.18 14.43 -2.47
CA LEU A 229 -6.43 13.46 -1.66
C LEU A 229 -6.77 12.02 -2.05
N ARG A 230 -8.03 11.73 -2.34
CA ARG A 230 -8.47 10.44 -2.88
C ARG A 230 -7.83 10.16 -4.25
N LYS A 231 -7.75 11.16 -5.12
CA LYS A 231 -7.07 11.03 -6.41
C LYS A 231 -5.58 10.76 -6.21
N TRP A 232 -4.93 11.52 -5.32
CA TRP A 232 -3.52 11.29 -4.98
C TRP A 232 -3.27 9.85 -4.53
N MET A 233 -4.09 9.32 -3.62
CA MET A 233 -3.98 7.94 -3.16
C MET A 233 -4.10 6.92 -4.30
N LYS A 234 -5.04 7.13 -5.22
CA LYS A 234 -5.22 6.27 -6.39
C LYS A 234 -3.99 6.31 -7.30
N ASP A 235 -3.41 7.49 -7.49
CA ASP A 235 -2.30 7.70 -8.42
C ASP A 235 -0.95 7.30 -7.83
N ASN A 236 -0.79 7.38 -6.50
CA ASN A 236 0.50 7.20 -5.81
C ASN A 236 0.58 5.98 -4.89
N HIS A 237 -0.48 5.15 -4.78
CA HIS A 237 -0.49 3.98 -3.88
C HIS A 237 0.71 3.05 -4.08
N TYR A 238 1.29 2.99 -5.28
CA TYR A 238 2.45 2.17 -5.60
C TYR A 238 3.75 2.64 -4.91
N LEU A 239 3.85 3.94 -4.56
CA LEU A 239 4.98 4.50 -3.81
C LEU A 239 5.01 4.00 -2.37
N LEU A 240 3.82 3.74 -1.81
CA LEU A 240 3.65 3.27 -0.45
C LEU A 240 3.81 1.74 -0.32
N SER A 241 4.21 1.05 -1.39
CA SER A 241 4.53 -0.38 -1.31
C SER A 241 5.88 -0.57 -0.63
N TYR A 242 5.86 -1.34 0.46
CA TYR A 242 7.05 -1.74 1.19
C TYR A 242 7.36 -3.19 0.83
N THR A 243 8.22 -3.41 -0.16
CA THR A 243 8.68 -4.75 -0.56
C THR A 243 10.19 -4.77 -0.66
#